data_33882110ff2d279d5205ef57b81c7038
#
_entry.id   33882110ff2d279d5205ef57b81c7038
#
_cell.length_a   1.000
_cell.length_b   1.000
_cell.length_c   1.000
_cell.angle_alpha   90.00
_cell.angle_beta   90.00
_cell.angle_gamma   90.00
#
_symmetry.space_group_name_H-M   'P 1'
#
loop_
_entity.id
_entity.type
_entity.pdbx_description
1 polymer ?
#
loop_
_entity_poly.entity_id
_entity_poly.type
_entity_poly.pdbx_seq_one_letter_code
_entity_poly.pdbx_strand_id
1 'polypeptide(L)'
;MRRSRIDTLCDILVTSTNGIKKTHIMYRANLSHQQLEKFLELLTSKGLLMKDDDSYKTSSKGLAFIEDFEKIQSLMGESNKKSKF
;
A
#
# COMPACT_ATOMS: atom_id res chain seq x y z
N MET A 1 -5.81 -15.87 8.45
CA MET A 1 -5.56 -15.68 7.09
C MET A 1 -4.25 -15.00 6.83
N ARG A 2 -3.51 -15.43 5.85
CA ARG A 2 -2.26 -14.84 5.57
C ARG A 2 -2.35 -13.75 4.59
N ARG A 3 -1.61 -12.73 4.72
CA ARG A 3 -1.56 -11.64 3.78
C ARG A 3 -0.44 -11.88 2.80
N SER A 4 -0.69 -11.67 1.53
CA SER A 4 0.35 -11.81 0.55
C SER A 4 1.18 -10.55 0.56
N ARG A 5 2.32 -10.62 -0.11
CA ARG A 5 3.19 -9.47 -0.23
C ARG A 5 2.52 -8.34 -0.95
N ILE A 6 1.73 -8.66 -1.98
CA ILE A 6 1.06 -7.64 -2.76
C ILE A 6 -0.03 -6.98 -1.91
N ASP A 7 -0.68 -7.73 -1.03
CA ASP A 7 -1.67 -7.15 -0.13
C ASP A 7 -1.03 -6.12 0.78
N THR A 8 0.15 -6.41 1.29
CA THR A 8 0.87 -5.52 2.16
C THR A 8 1.28 -4.25 1.42
N LEU A 9 1.77 -4.39 0.19
CA LEU A 9 2.16 -3.24 -0.61
C LEU A 9 0.97 -2.33 -0.86
N CYS A 10 -0.17 -2.92 -1.21
CA CYS A 10 -1.36 -2.16 -1.48
C CYS A 10 -1.85 -1.44 -0.22
N ASP A 11 -1.75 -2.12 0.91
CA ASP A 11 -2.14 -1.55 2.19
C ASP A 11 -1.31 -0.31 2.53
N ILE A 12 -0.01 -0.39 2.28
CA ILE A 12 0.87 0.74 2.52
C ILE A 12 0.49 1.91 1.62
N LEU A 13 0.21 1.62 0.36
CA LEU A 13 -0.17 2.67 -0.58
C LEU A 13 -1.50 3.33 -0.21
N VAL A 14 -2.47 2.54 0.19
CA VAL A 14 -3.76 3.08 0.60
C VAL A 14 -3.60 3.94 1.85
N THR A 15 -2.85 3.46 2.82
CA THR A 15 -2.61 4.18 4.05
C THR A 15 -1.90 5.50 3.81
N SER A 16 -1.05 5.55 2.79
CA SER A 16 -0.23 6.73 2.52
C SER A 16 -0.87 7.72 1.55
N THR A 17 -2.11 7.49 1.17
CA THR A 17 -2.75 8.32 0.14
C THR A 17 -2.71 9.81 0.45
N ASN A 18 -2.94 10.17 1.69
CA ASN A 18 -2.94 11.59 2.08
C ASN A 18 -1.69 12.04 2.80
N GLY A 19 -0.66 11.21 2.76
CA GLY A 19 0.57 11.55 3.46
C GLY A 19 0.55 11.03 4.89
N ILE A 20 1.59 10.32 5.29
CA ILE A 20 1.61 9.72 6.61
C ILE A 20 3.04 9.44 7.00
N LYS A 21 3.33 9.51 8.29
CA LYS A 21 4.67 9.25 8.78
C LYS A 21 4.98 7.77 8.76
N LYS A 22 6.26 7.49 8.59
CA LYS A 22 6.76 6.13 8.54
C LYS A 22 6.29 5.27 9.72
N THR A 23 6.33 5.83 10.92
CA THR A 23 5.94 5.07 12.09
C THR A 23 4.47 4.67 12.05
N HIS A 24 3.63 5.52 11.49
CA HIS A 24 2.22 5.20 11.39
C HIS A 24 1.98 4.10 10.37
N ILE A 25 2.75 4.11 9.29
CA ILE A 25 2.65 3.04 8.30
C ILE A 25 3.01 1.71 8.95
N MET A 26 4.05 1.73 9.78
CA MET A 26 4.50 0.53 10.43
C MET A 26 3.41 -0.08 11.31
N TYR A 27 2.73 0.77 12.08
CA TYR A 27 1.67 0.30 12.93
C TYR A 27 0.48 -0.21 12.14
N ARG A 28 0.08 0.56 11.14
CA ARG A 28 -1.11 0.21 10.38
C ARG A 28 -0.93 -1.08 9.58
N ALA A 29 0.25 -1.27 9.02
CA ALA A 29 0.53 -2.46 8.22
C ALA A 29 1.05 -3.61 9.07
N ASN A 30 1.26 -3.36 10.35
CA ASN A 30 1.74 -4.37 11.28
C ASN A 30 3.04 -5.00 10.81
N LEU A 31 4.01 -4.15 10.50
CA LEU A 31 5.30 -4.58 10.00
C LEU A 31 6.40 -4.30 10.99
N SER A 32 7.46 -5.10 10.92
CA SER A 32 8.66 -4.78 11.65
C SER A 32 9.37 -3.64 10.95
N HIS A 33 10.32 -3.02 11.62
CA HIS A 33 11.07 -1.93 11.04
C HIS A 33 11.80 -2.36 9.78
N GLN A 34 12.42 -3.54 9.81
CA GLN A 34 13.14 -4.05 8.66
C GLN A 34 12.24 -4.33 7.48
N GLN A 35 11.08 -4.92 7.73
CA GLN A 35 10.14 -5.19 6.66
C GLN A 35 9.64 -3.91 6.04
N LEU A 36 9.34 -2.93 6.89
CA LEU A 36 8.86 -1.64 6.41
C LEU A 36 9.88 -0.98 5.51
N GLU A 37 11.14 -0.98 5.94
CA GLU A 37 12.19 -0.35 5.14
C GLU A 37 12.28 -0.96 3.75
N LYS A 38 12.19 -2.26 3.67
CA LYS A 38 12.25 -2.94 2.38
C LYS A 38 11.08 -2.57 1.49
N PHE A 39 9.88 -2.54 2.06
CA PHE A 39 8.70 -2.20 1.28
C PHE A 39 8.73 -0.74 0.83
N LEU A 40 9.16 0.15 1.72
CA LEU A 40 9.23 1.56 1.36
C LEU A 40 10.25 1.79 0.25
N GLU A 41 11.39 1.12 0.34
CA GLU A 41 12.40 1.26 -0.68
C GLU A 41 11.89 0.75 -2.02
N LEU A 42 11.23 -0.37 -2.01
CA LEU A 42 10.67 -0.94 -3.23
C LEU A 42 9.65 0.02 -3.86
N LEU A 43 8.73 0.51 -3.06
CA LEU A 43 7.67 1.37 -3.58
C LEU A 43 8.20 2.71 -4.07
N THR A 44 9.14 3.29 -3.36
CA THR A 44 9.71 4.57 -3.81
C THR A 44 10.55 4.38 -5.06
N SER A 45 11.28 3.27 -5.17
CA SER A 45 12.10 3.04 -6.35
C SER A 45 11.25 2.84 -7.59
N LYS A 46 10.02 2.37 -7.43
CA LYS A 46 9.13 2.17 -8.56
C LYS A 46 8.25 3.39 -8.83
N GLY A 47 8.43 4.43 -8.06
CA GLY A 47 7.65 5.64 -8.27
C GLY A 47 6.22 5.58 -7.80
N LEU A 48 5.89 4.59 -6.98
CA LEU A 48 4.53 4.44 -6.47
C LEU A 48 4.31 5.24 -5.20
N LEU A 49 5.39 5.50 -4.47
CA LEU A 49 5.34 6.21 -3.21
C LEU A 49 6.37 7.32 -3.23
N MET A 50 6.05 8.46 -2.69
CA MET A 50 6.97 9.59 -2.64
C MET A 50 7.33 9.90 -1.21
N LYS A 51 8.59 10.17 -0.97
CA LYS A 51 9.04 10.55 0.35
C LYS A 51 9.17 12.06 0.45
N ASP A 52 8.66 12.62 1.55
CA ASP A 52 8.72 14.05 1.77
C ASP A 52 9.12 14.25 3.23
N ASP A 53 10.37 14.54 3.48
CA ASP A 53 10.91 14.64 4.81
C ASP A 53 10.78 13.28 5.49
N ASP A 54 10.02 13.18 6.56
CA ASP A 54 9.84 11.90 7.21
C ASP A 54 8.43 11.35 6.97
N SER A 55 7.76 11.87 5.96
CA SER A 55 6.44 11.39 5.59
C SER A 55 6.47 10.74 4.22
N TYR A 56 5.47 9.93 3.95
CA TYR A 56 5.34 9.28 2.65
C TYR A 56 3.96 9.52 2.10
N LYS A 57 3.88 9.71 0.80
CA LYS A 57 2.61 9.95 0.13
C LYS A 57 2.55 9.15 -1.15
N THR A 58 1.39 8.56 -1.43
CA THR A 58 1.21 7.77 -2.63
C THR A 58 1.16 8.69 -3.85
N SER A 59 1.92 8.34 -4.87
CA SER A 59 1.96 9.13 -6.11
C SER A 59 0.73 8.81 -6.95
N SER A 60 0.53 9.57 -8.03
CA SER A 60 -0.58 9.26 -8.92
C SER A 60 -0.40 7.88 -9.55
N LYS A 61 0.85 7.48 -9.78
CA LYS A 61 1.11 6.14 -10.27
C LYS A 61 0.72 5.10 -9.23
N GLY A 62 0.95 5.40 -7.95
CA GLY A 62 0.54 4.51 -6.88
C GLY A 62 -0.96 4.41 -6.75
N LEU A 63 -1.66 5.51 -6.97
CA LEU A 63 -3.11 5.49 -6.93
C LEU A 63 -3.68 4.64 -8.06
N ALA A 64 -3.08 4.72 -9.23
CA ALA A 64 -3.49 3.89 -10.36
C ALA A 64 -3.24 2.41 -10.06
N PHE A 65 -2.13 2.12 -9.37
CA PHE A 65 -1.83 0.76 -8.99
C PHE A 65 -2.90 0.21 -8.05
N ILE A 66 -3.34 1.01 -7.10
CA ILE A 66 -4.38 0.60 -6.16
C ILE A 66 -5.66 0.28 -6.93
N GLU A 67 -6.03 1.13 -7.86
CA GLU A 67 -7.24 0.91 -8.65
C GLU A 67 -7.16 -0.39 -9.43
N ASP A 68 -6.03 -0.62 -10.06
CA ASP A 68 -5.83 -1.83 -10.85
C ASP A 68 -5.89 -3.07 -9.99
N PHE A 69 -5.31 -2.99 -8.81
CA PHE A 69 -5.30 -4.11 -7.88
C PHE A 69 -6.74 -4.45 -7.45
N GLU A 70 -7.52 -3.43 -7.16
CA GLU A 70 -8.90 -3.64 -6.76
C GLU A 70 -9.73 -4.25 -7.88
N LYS A 71 -9.47 -3.84 -9.10
CA LYS A 71 -10.16 -4.40 -10.24
C LYS A 71 -9.82 -5.87 -10.42
N ILE A 72 -8.57 -6.21 -10.28
CA ILE A 72 -8.14 -7.59 -10.41
C ILE A 72 -8.79 -8.45 -9.34
N GLN A 73 -8.84 -7.96 -8.12
CA GLN A 73 -9.47 -8.69 -7.03
C GLN A 73 -10.94 -8.92 -7.32
N SER A 74 -11.60 -7.92 -7.85
CA SER A 74 -13.01 -8.02 -8.17
C SER A 74 -13.25 -9.07 -9.23
N LEU A 75 -12.41 -9.08 -10.27
CA LEU A 75 -12.53 -10.04 -11.34
C LEU A 75 -12.29 -11.46 -10.86
N MET A 76 -11.47 -11.61 -9.84
CA MET A 76 -11.18 -12.92 -9.31
C MET A 76 -12.22 -13.37 -8.28
N GLY A 77 -13.17 -12.53 -8.01
CA GLY A 77 -14.22 -12.89 -7.06
C GLY A 77 -13.83 -12.80 -5.62
N GLU A 78 -12.73 -12.05 -5.34
CA GLU A 78 -12.28 -11.92 -3.98
C GLU A 78 -12.67 -10.70 -3.31
N SER A 79 -13.50 -10.02 -3.90
CA SER A 79 -13.78 -8.73 -3.39
C SER A 79 -14.28 -8.74 -2.06
N ASN A 80 -14.76 -9.45 -1.74
CA ASN A 80 -15.15 -9.40 -0.51
C ASN A 80 -15.58 -8.18 -0.05
N LYS A 81 -15.48 -7.75 0.53
CA LYS A 81 -15.84 -6.74 1.22
C LYS A 81 -16.54 -5.79 0.60
N LYS A 82 -16.53 -5.23 0.17
CA LYS A 82 -17.11 -4.20 -0.26
C LYS A 82 -18.00 -4.52 -1.22
N SER A 83 -18.22 -5.12 -1.52
CA SER A 83 -18.97 -5.31 -2.39
C SER A 83 -20.09 -5.64 -2.31
N LYS A 84 -20.47 -5.67 -2.24
CA LYS A 84 -21.28 -5.86 -2.27
C LYS A 84 -21.95 -5.82 -2.78
N PHE A 85 -22.25 -5.93 -3.20
CA PHE A 85 -22.89 -5.92 -3.69
C PHE A 85 -23.42 -6.44 -3.52
#